data_c65ae3b47cc17b64d830b4d56cac1468
#
_entry.id   c65ae3b47cc17b64d830b4d56cac1468
#
_cell.length_a   1.000
_cell.length_b   1.000
_cell.length_c   1.000
_cell.angle_alpha   90.00
_cell.angle_beta   90.00
_cell.angle_gamma   90.00
#
_symmetry.space_group_name_H-M   'P 1'
#
loop_
_entity.id
_entity.type
_entity.pdbx_description
1 polymer ?
#
loop_
_entity_poly.entity_id
_entity_poly.type
_entity_poly.pdbx_seq_one_letter_code
_entity_poly.pdbx_strand_id
1 'polypeptide(L)'
;QLIEKSHARGIKIVMDMIFNHCGVEHVWIKDMPCKDWFNNPDHEKNFVQTSFKLTPHVDPYASKYDFSQMNDGWFVTAMPDLNQKNPHVYRYLVQNSFWWIEYANIDGIRMDTYPYADYDAMSNWMKELNEEYPNYNTVGETWVTEPAYTAWWQKDSKLSAPKNSNLKTVMD
;
A
#
# COMPACT_ATOMS: atom_id res chain seq x y z
N GLN A 1 9.26 23.73 6.39
CA GLN A 1 8.86 25.00 5.75
C GLN A 1 7.49 24.91 5.06
N LEU A 2 7.24 23.97 4.12
CA LEU A 2 5.93 23.87 3.43
C LEU A 2 4.81 23.62 4.45
N ILE A 3 4.93 22.59 5.25
CA ILE A 3 3.91 22.17 6.23
C ILE A 3 3.65 23.25 7.27
N GLU A 4 4.69 23.81 7.83
CA GLU A 4 4.58 24.94 8.80
C GLU A 4 3.83 26.14 8.21
N LYS A 5 4.16 26.52 6.97
CA LYS A 5 3.49 27.64 6.27
C LYS A 5 2.03 27.33 5.93
N SER A 6 1.73 26.06 5.66
CA SER A 6 0.36 25.59 5.42
C SER A 6 -0.46 25.62 6.71
N HIS A 7 0.08 25.08 7.78
CA HIS A 7 -0.55 25.08 9.10
C HIS A 7 -0.82 26.49 9.62
N ALA A 8 0.13 27.42 9.42
CA ALA A 8 -0.06 28.83 9.77
C ALA A 8 -1.23 29.50 9.02
N ARG A 9 -1.74 28.86 7.96
CA ARG A 9 -2.90 29.31 7.19
C ARG A 9 -4.14 28.42 7.37
N GLY A 10 -4.10 27.49 8.33
CA GLY A 10 -5.18 26.54 8.58
C GLY A 10 -5.32 25.44 7.50
N ILE A 11 -4.30 25.24 6.65
CA ILE A 11 -4.30 24.24 5.60
C ILE A 11 -3.62 22.98 6.12
N LYS A 12 -4.31 21.84 6.01
CA LYS A 12 -3.78 20.52 6.34
C LYS A 12 -3.04 19.91 5.14
N ILE A 13 -2.02 19.11 5.44
CA ILE A 13 -1.20 18.44 4.43
C ILE A 13 -1.42 16.92 4.52
N VAL A 14 -1.91 16.35 3.43
CA VAL A 14 -2.00 14.90 3.23
C VAL A 14 -0.85 14.48 2.33
N MET A 15 -0.05 13.52 2.80
CA MET A 15 1.07 12.99 2.03
C MET A 15 0.63 11.76 1.23
N ASP A 16 0.99 11.75 -0.04
CA ASP A 16 0.86 10.58 -0.88
C ASP A 16 1.99 9.60 -0.59
N MET A 17 1.65 8.36 -0.23
CA MET A 17 2.61 7.28 0.01
C MET A 17 2.32 6.09 -0.88
N ILE A 18 3.37 5.40 -1.29
CA ILE A 18 3.32 4.28 -2.20
C ILE A 18 4.03 3.10 -1.56
N PHE A 19 3.26 2.10 -1.08
CA PHE A 19 3.83 0.89 -0.48
C PHE A 19 3.97 -0.26 -1.48
N ASN A 20 3.25 -0.17 -2.61
CA ASN A 20 3.24 -1.22 -3.60
C ASN A 20 4.55 -1.32 -4.40
N HIS A 21 5.09 -0.21 -4.83
CA HIS A 21 6.26 -0.18 -5.72
C HIS A 21 7.18 1.01 -5.44
N CYS A 22 8.33 1.02 -6.07
CA CYS A 22 9.20 2.20 -6.15
C CYS A 22 9.51 2.55 -7.62
N GLY A 23 10.28 3.60 -7.84
CA GLY A 23 10.78 3.91 -9.18
C GLY A 23 11.99 3.06 -9.54
N VAL A 24 12.17 2.72 -10.81
CA VAL A 24 13.32 1.94 -11.33
C VAL A 24 14.68 2.62 -11.10
N GLU A 25 14.71 3.94 -10.90
CA GLU A 25 15.93 4.68 -10.59
C GLU A 25 16.30 4.62 -9.09
N HIS A 26 15.48 3.97 -8.25
CA HIS A 26 15.78 3.85 -6.83
C HIS A 26 17.06 3.04 -6.60
N VAL A 27 17.86 3.43 -5.60
CA VAL A 27 19.14 2.77 -5.28
C VAL A 27 18.99 1.26 -5.04
N TRP A 28 17.86 0.81 -4.54
CA TRP A 28 17.57 -0.62 -4.31
C TRP A 28 17.62 -1.49 -5.56
N ILE A 29 17.46 -0.91 -6.75
CA ILE A 29 17.57 -1.66 -8.01
C ILE A 29 19.05 -2.09 -8.26
N LYS A 30 19.99 -1.25 -7.85
CA LYS A 30 21.43 -1.52 -8.01
C LYS A 30 22.05 -2.22 -6.80
N ASP A 31 21.52 -1.93 -5.62
CA ASP A 31 22.01 -2.44 -4.34
C ASP A 31 20.82 -2.86 -3.47
N MET A 32 20.32 -4.06 -3.75
CA MET A 32 19.13 -4.63 -3.09
C MET A 32 19.47 -5.05 -1.66
N PRO A 33 18.76 -4.58 -0.63
CA PRO A 33 19.06 -4.92 0.76
C PRO A 33 19.01 -6.41 1.07
N CYS A 34 18.15 -7.17 0.40
CA CYS A 34 18.12 -8.62 0.43
C CYS A 34 17.47 -9.18 -0.85
N LYS A 35 17.66 -10.48 -1.12
CA LYS A 35 17.32 -11.11 -2.41
C LYS A 35 15.83 -11.03 -2.79
N ASP A 36 14.96 -10.95 -1.80
CA ASP A 36 13.50 -10.95 -1.95
C ASP A 36 12.88 -9.60 -1.54
N TRP A 37 13.62 -8.51 -1.75
CA TRP A 37 13.14 -7.14 -1.56
C TRP A 37 12.02 -6.77 -2.53
N PHE A 38 12.15 -7.25 -3.77
CA PHE A 38 11.16 -7.10 -4.83
C PHE A 38 10.53 -8.44 -5.18
N ASN A 39 9.28 -8.42 -5.59
CA ASN A 39 8.66 -9.51 -6.32
C ASN A 39 9.24 -9.55 -7.73
N ASN A 40 9.46 -10.74 -8.28
CA ASN A 40 10.02 -10.96 -9.62
C ASN A 40 11.32 -10.17 -9.88
N PRO A 41 12.39 -10.36 -9.09
CA PRO A 41 13.62 -9.58 -9.22
C PRO A 41 14.36 -9.81 -10.54
N ASP A 42 14.09 -10.92 -11.25
CA ASP A 42 14.66 -11.25 -12.57
C ASP A 42 13.88 -10.61 -13.74
N HIS A 43 13.23 -9.48 -13.50
CA HIS A 43 12.33 -8.79 -14.44
C HIS A 43 12.98 -8.48 -15.80
N GLU A 44 14.30 -8.28 -15.86
CA GLU A 44 15.02 -8.06 -17.12
C GLU A 44 14.91 -9.25 -18.08
N LYS A 45 14.76 -10.47 -17.52
CA LYS A 45 14.64 -11.72 -18.30
C LYS A 45 13.18 -12.18 -18.41
N ASN A 46 12.41 -11.98 -17.35
CA ASN A 46 11.04 -12.47 -17.21
C ASN A 46 10.17 -11.40 -16.57
N PHE A 47 9.78 -10.37 -17.34
CA PHE A 47 8.85 -9.38 -16.84
C PHE A 47 7.48 -10.00 -16.58
N VAL A 48 7.02 -9.93 -15.34
CA VAL A 48 5.68 -10.36 -14.92
C VAL A 48 4.87 -9.12 -14.59
N GLN A 49 3.94 -8.79 -15.47
CA GLN A 49 3.01 -7.68 -15.24
C GLN A 49 1.88 -8.13 -14.33
N THR A 50 1.42 -7.23 -13.44
CA THR A 50 0.20 -7.49 -12.67
C THR A 50 -0.99 -7.72 -13.59
N SER A 51 -1.90 -8.60 -13.19
CA SER A 51 -3.13 -8.86 -13.94
C SER A 51 -4.10 -7.67 -13.93
N PHE A 52 -3.90 -6.69 -13.05
CA PHE A 52 -4.82 -5.58 -12.76
C PHE A 52 -6.24 -6.01 -12.34
N LYS A 53 -6.43 -7.29 -12.04
CA LYS A 53 -7.73 -7.84 -11.64
C LYS A 53 -7.80 -7.90 -10.12
N LEU A 54 -8.56 -7.02 -9.50
CA LEU A 54 -8.73 -6.96 -8.04
C LEU A 54 -9.80 -7.93 -7.50
N THR A 55 -10.52 -8.61 -8.39
CA THR A 55 -11.54 -9.60 -8.01
C THR A 55 -11.06 -10.75 -7.11
N PRO A 56 -9.79 -11.23 -7.18
CA PRO A 56 -9.30 -12.26 -6.26
C PRO A 56 -9.45 -11.90 -4.78
N HIS A 57 -9.44 -10.62 -4.41
CA HIS A 57 -9.64 -10.21 -3.01
C HIS A 57 -11.05 -10.49 -2.51
N VAL A 58 -12.05 -10.32 -3.36
CA VAL A 58 -13.48 -10.44 -3.01
C VAL A 58 -14.06 -11.82 -3.31
N ASP A 59 -13.35 -12.63 -4.10
CA ASP A 59 -13.74 -14.00 -4.43
C ASP A 59 -13.18 -14.99 -3.39
N PRO A 60 -14.02 -15.62 -2.55
CA PRO A 60 -13.57 -16.59 -1.57
C PRO A 60 -12.99 -17.87 -2.17
N TYR A 61 -13.19 -18.09 -3.47
CA TYR A 61 -12.69 -19.25 -4.22
C TYR A 61 -11.51 -18.93 -5.13
N ALA A 62 -11.01 -17.70 -5.09
CA ALA A 62 -9.85 -17.30 -5.89
C ALA A 62 -8.65 -18.20 -5.61
N SER A 63 -7.97 -18.62 -6.67
CA SER A 63 -6.76 -19.44 -6.54
C SER A 63 -5.57 -18.62 -6.04
N LYS A 64 -4.59 -19.31 -5.45
CA LYS A 64 -3.31 -18.67 -5.09
C LYS A 64 -2.59 -18.10 -6.31
N TYR A 65 -2.77 -18.70 -7.47
CA TYR A 65 -2.22 -18.23 -8.73
C TYR A 65 -2.82 -16.87 -9.11
N ASP A 66 -4.15 -16.72 -9.05
CA ASP A 66 -4.81 -15.46 -9.37
C ASP A 66 -4.35 -14.33 -8.43
N PHE A 67 -4.20 -14.64 -7.13
CA PHE A 67 -3.63 -13.70 -6.16
C PHE A 67 -2.20 -13.30 -6.54
N SER A 68 -1.32 -14.25 -6.84
CA SER A 68 0.07 -13.94 -7.18
C SER A 68 0.18 -13.13 -8.47
N GLN A 69 -0.67 -13.40 -9.45
CA GLN A 69 -0.71 -12.64 -10.70
C GLN A 69 -1.14 -11.18 -10.50
N MET A 70 -1.86 -10.90 -9.45
CA MET A 70 -2.29 -9.54 -9.11
C MET A 70 -1.28 -8.86 -8.18
N ASN A 71 -0.96 -9.50 -7.05
CA ASN A 71 -0.16 -8.91 -5.97
C ASN A 71 1.35 -8.85 -6.25
N ASP A 72 1.88 -9.84 -6.98
CA ASP A 72 3.32 -10.01 -7.11
C ASP A 72 3.82 -9.52 -8.48
N GLY A 73 2.95 -8.94 -9.30
CA GLY A 73 3.27 -8.40 -10.62
C GLY A 73 3.58 -6.91 -10.60
N TRP A 74 4.50 -6.48 -11.46
CA TRP A 74 4.81 -5.07 -11.63
C TRP A 74 3.78 -4.37 -12.51
N PHE A 75 3.48 -3.11 -12.27
CA PHE A 75 2.59 -2.35 -13.17
C PHE A 75 3.21 -2.17 -14.54
N VAL A 76 4.43 -1.68 -14.57
CA VAL A 76 5.27 -1.52 -15.74
C VAL A 76 6.72 -1.73 -15.36
N THR A 77 7.61 -1.87 -16.33
CA THR A 77 9.05 -2.06 -16.09
C THR A 77 9.70 -0.95 -15.27
N ALA A 78 9.12 0.25 -15.26
CA ALA A 78 9.61 1.40 -14.49
C ALA A 78 9.13 1.43 -13.03
N MET A 79 8.26 0.50 -12.62
CA MET A 79 7.65 0.44 -11.29
C MET A 79 7.90 -0.93 -10.63
N PRO A 80 9.10 -1.16 -10.10
CA PRO A 80 9.46 -2.38 -9.37
C PRO A 80 8.55 -2.63 -8.19
N ASP A 81 7.91 -3.78 -8.16
CA ASP A 81 6.97 -4.19 -7.13
C ASP A 81 7.69 -4.64 -5.86
N LEU A 82 7.37 -4.02 -4.72
CA LEU A 82 7.97 -4.32 -3.43
C LEU A 82 7.33 -5.57 -2.80
N ASN A 83 8.14 -6.44 -2.25
CA ASN A 83 7.65 -7.63 -1.56
C ASN A 83 7.29 -7.34 -0.09
N GLN A 84 6.07 -6.87 0.18
CA GLN A 84 5.62 -6.57 1.54
C GLN A 84 5.50 -7.80 2.44
N LYS A 85 5.52 -9.02 1.89
CA LYS A 85 5.59 -10.28 2.67
C LYS A 85 6.97 -10.47 3.33
N ASN A 86 8.00 -9.80 2.79
CA ASN A 86 9.31 -9.75 3.44
C ASN A 86 9.24 -8.85 4.69
N PRO A 87 9.60 -9.36 5.88
CA PRO A 87 9.48 -8.61 7.13
C PRO A 87 10.36 -7.35 7.18
N HIS A 88 11.46 -7.31 6.45
CA HIS A 88 12.33 -6.13 6.38
C HIS A 88 11.73 -5.04 5.50
N VAL A 89 11.14 -5.40 4.35
CA VAL A 89 10.39 -4.47 3.50
C VAL A 89 9.21 -3.89 4.29
N TYR A 90 8.39 -4.77 4.88
CA TYR A 90 7.26 -4.37 5.70
C TYR A 90 7.68 -3.39 6.80
N ARG A 91 8.69 -3.77 7.62
CA ARG A 91 9.14 -2.92 8.72
C ARG A 91 9.69 -1.58 8.24
N TYR A 92 10.43 -1.56 7.14
CA TYR A 92 10.90 -0.31 6.54
C TYR A 92 9.74 0.61 6.15
N LEU A 93 8.73 0.08 5.47
CA LEU A 93 7.57 0.87 5.01
C LEU A 93 6.76 1.43 6.19
N VAL A 94 6.50 0.61 7.23
CA VAL A 94 5.84 1.06 8.46
C VAL A 94 6.63 2.19 9.12
N GLN A 95 7.91 1.97 9.37
CA GLN A 95 8.76 2.97 10.03
C GLN A 95 8.92 4.25 9.21
N ASN A 96 8.98 4.15 7.89
CA ASN A 96 9.03 5.30 7.00
C ASN A 96 7.75 6.14 7.11
N SER A 97 6.57 5.51 7.19
CA SER A 97 5.31 6.24 7.36
C SER A 97 5.25 6.99 8.70
N PHE A 98 5.66 6.34 9.79
CA PHE A 98 5.71 6.95 11.13
C PHE A 98 6.75 8.08 11.18
N TRP A 99 7.91 7.89 10.56
CA TRP A 99 8.93 8.92 10.48
C TRP A 99 8.41 10.20 9.81
N TRP A 100 7.64 10.08 8.73
CA TRP A 100 7.06 11.25 8.08
C TRP A 100 6.00 11.95 8.94
N ILE A 101 5.21 11.20 9.71
CA ILE A 101 4.26 11.77 10.66
C ILE A 101 5.01 12.59 11.71
N GLU A 102 6.00 12.01 12.35
CA GLU A 102 6.76 12.63 13.44
C GLU A 102 7.66 13.76 12.96
N TYR A 103 8.46 13.52 11.91
CA TYR A 103 9.43 14.50 11.43
C TYR A 103 8.79 15.70 10.75
N ALA A 104 7.78 15.46 9.93
CA ALA A 104 7.18 16.49 9.10
C ALA A 104 5.85 17.03 9.65
N ASN A 105 5.25 16.35 10.62
CA ASN A 105 3.93 16.69 11.17
C ASN A 105 2.85 16.77 10.08
N ILE A 106 2.82 15.78 9.19
CA ILE A 106 1.77 15.66 8.18
C ILE A 106 0.42 15.31 8.83
N ASP A 107 -0.68 15.78 8.28
CA ASP A 107 -2.02 15.62 8.86
C ASP A 107 -2.75 14.36 8.43
N GLY A 108 -2.29 13.73 7.37
CA GLY A 108 -2.89 12.51 6.85
C GLY A 108 -2.02 11.82 5.80
N ILE A 109 -2.38 10.61 5.48
CA ILE A 109 -1.76 9.80 4.43
C ILE A 109 -2.83 9.40 3.42
N ARG A 110 -2.55 9.63 2.13
CA ARG A 110 -3.20 8.92 1.03
C ARG A 110 -2.28 7.79 0.61
N MET A 111 -2.76 6.56 0.73
CA MET A 111 -2.00 5.39 0.31
C MET A 111 -2.40 5.00 -1.11
N ASP A 112 -1.47 5.20 -2.02
CA ASP A 112 -1.59 4.88 -3.44
C ASP A 112 -1.75 3.38 -3.68
N THR A 113 -2.51 3.01 -4.70
CA THR A 113 -2.65 1.62 -5.18
C THR A 113 -2.89 0.58 -4.07
N TYR A 114 -3.66 0.94 -3.05
CA TYR A 114 -3.85 0.17 -1.81
C TYR A 114 -4.14 -1.33 -2.02
N PRO A 115 -5.03 -1.74 -2.94
CA PRO A 115 -5.38 -3.14 -3.14
C PRO A 115 -4.31 -4.00 -3.81
N TYR A 116 -3.27 -3.40 -4.37
CA TYR A 116 -2.22 -4.13 -5.09
C TYR A 116 -1.10 -4.62 -4.16
N ALA A 117 -0.89 -3.95 -3.04
CA ALA A 117 0.05 -4.40 -2.01
C ALA A 117 -0.53 -5.61 -1.23
N ASP A 118 0.34 -6.36 -0.56
CA ASP A 118 -0.09 -7.52 0.23
C ASP A 118 -1.13 -7.13 1.29
N TYR A 119 -2.28 -7.80 1.26
CA TYR A 119 -3.42 -7.48 2.12
C TYR A 119 -3.09 -7.53 3.60
N ASP A 120 -2.38 -8.59 4.03
CA ASP A 120 -2.08 -8.79 5.45
C ASP A 120 -1.07 -7.75 5.95
N ALA A 121 -0.08 -7.41 5.11
CA ALA A 121 0.86 -6.34 5.40
C ALA A 121 0.15 -4.99 5.54
N MET A 122 -0.76 -4.66 4.61
CA MET A 122 -1.51 -3.40 4.65
C MET A 122 -2.47 -3.33 5.84
N SER A 123 -3.16 -4.42 6.16
CA SER A 123 -4.02 -4.50 7.34
C SER A 123 -3.24 -4.34 8.66
N ASN A 124 -2.07 -4.97 8.75
CA ASN A 124 -1.19 -4.85 9.90
C ASN A 124 -0.61 -3.44 10.04
N TRP A 125 -0.16 -2.81 8.93
CA TRP A 125 0.26 -1.42 8.93
C TRP A 125 -0.83 -0.49 9.46
N MET A 126 -2.06 -0.65 8.97
CA MET A 126 -3.19 0.15 9.43
C MET A 126 -3.52 -0.09 10.90
N LYS A 127 -3.36 -1.33 11.37
CA LYS A 127 -3.53 -1.65 12.79
C LYS A 127 -2.48 -0.93 13.63
N GLU A 128 -1.19 -1.07 13.31
CA GLU A 128 -0.08 -0.40 14.02
C GLU A 128 -0.27 1.14 14.00
N LEU A 129 -0.64 1.70 12.85
CA LEU A 129 -0.89 3.13 12.73
C LEU A 129 -2.07 3.61 13.60
N ASN A 130 -3.16 2.85 13.62
CA ASN A 130 -4.34 3.20 14.41
C ASN A 130 -4.10 3.06 15.93
N GLU A 131 -3.22 2.15 16.33
CA GLU A 131 -2.81 1.98 17.74
C GLU A 131 -1.93 3.15 18.20
N GLU A 132 -0.95 3.56 17.38
CA GLU A 132 -0.03 4.65 17.70
C GLU A 132 -0.70 6.03 17.56
N TYR A 133 -1.51 6.21 16.50
CA TYR A 133 -2.18 7.47 16.18
C TYR A 133 -3.70 7.28 16.00
N PRO A 134 -4.49 7.09 17.08
CA PRO A 134 -5.92 6.71 16.98
C PRO A 134 -6.78 7.67 16.17
N ASN A 135 -6.44 8.95 16.16
CA ASN A 135 -7.19 10.01 15.47
C ASN A 135 -6.58 10.43 14.11
N TYR A 136 -5.56 9.71 13.65
CA TYR A 136 -4.89 10.05 12.40
C TYR A 136 -5.76 9.66 11.20
N ASN A 137 -5.73 10.49 10.17
CA ASN A 137 -6.52 10.27 8.96
C ASN A 137 -5.70 9.53 7.90
N THR A 138 -6.28 8.45 7.38
CA THR A 138 -5.73 7.71 6.25
C THR A 138 -6.83 7.46 5.24
N VAL A 139 -6.49 7.57 3.96
CA VAL A 139 -7.35 7.17 2.87
C VAL A 139 -6.56 6.25 1.94
N GLY A 140 -7.12 5.10 1.61
CA GLY A 140 -6.54 4.19 0.63
C GLY A 140 -7.21 4.38 -0.73
N GLU A 141 -6.40 4.54 -1.76
CA GLU A 141 -6.90 4.48 -3.13
C GLU A 141 -7.26 3.04 -3.46
N THR A 142 -8.55 2.80 -3.59
CA THR A 142 -9.11 1.48 -3.91
C THR A 142 -9.81 1.52 -5.27
N TRP A 143 -9.12 2.03 -6.25
CA TRP A 143 -9.65 2.26 -7.59
C TRP A 143 -10.17 0.96 -8.22
N VAL A 144 -11.47 0.81 -8.12
CA VAL A 144 -12.23 -0.33 -8.65
C VAL A 144 -13.54 0.17 -9.26
N THR A 145 -14.02 -0.52 -10.28
CA THR A 145 -15.17 -0.09 -11.06
C THR A 145 -16.51 -0.14 -10.31
N GLU A 146 -16.57 -0.88 -9.19
CA GLU A 146 -17.80 -1.13 -8.46
C GLU A 146 -17.73 -0.58 -7.03
N PRO A 147 -18.66 0.29 -6.61
CA PRO A 147 -18.67 0.85 -5.26
C PRO A 147 -18.65 -0.20 -4.13
N ALA A 148 -19.26 -1.37 -4.35
CA ALA A 148 -19.24 -2.47 -3.39
C ALA A 148 -17.81 -3.01 -3.18
N TYR A 149 -16.97 -3.04 -4.22
CA TYR A 149 -15.59 -3.47 -4.11
C TYR A 149 -14.72 -2.41 -3.41
N THR A 150 -14.96 -1.13 -3.66
CA THR A 150 -14.35 -0.05 -2.88
C THR A 150 -14.70 -0.18 -1.40
N ALA A 151 -15.99 -0.35 -1.08
CA ALA A 151 -16.46 -0.51 0.29
C ALA A 151 -15.98 -1.79 0.99
N TRP A 152 -15.57 -2.82 0.24
CA TRP A 152 -14.98 -4.04 0.78
C TRP A 152 -13.69 -3.76 1.56
N TRP A 153 -12.93 -2.77 1.15
CA TRP A 153 -11.64 -2.39 1.77
C TRP A 153 -11.79 -1.53 3.03
N GLN A 154 -12.99 -1.03 3.33
CA GLN A 154 -13.20 -0.19 4.50
C GLN A 154 -13.15 -1.01 5.78
N LYS A 155 -12.61 -0.42 6.84
CA LYS A 155 -12.61 -0.98 8.19
C LYS A 155 -14.02 -1.41 8.60
N ASP A 156 -14.14 -2.59 9.19
CA ASP A 156 -15.38 -3.16 9.69
C ASP A 156 -16.46 -3.37 8.61
N SER A 157 -16.05 -3.42 7.34
CA SER A 157 -16.96 -3.73 6.24
C SER A 157 -17.55 -5.14 6.39
N LYS A 158 -18.86 -5.23 6.33
CA LYS A 158 -19.57 -6.53 6.35
C LYS A 158 -19.33 -7.34 5.07
N LEU A 159 -18.91 -6.68 3.98
CA LEU A 159 -18.62 -7.31 2.70
C LEU A 159 -17.31 -8.12 2.74
N SER A 160 -16.36 -7.75 3.60
CA SER A 160 -15.06 -8.42 3.71
C SER A 160 -14.95 -9.38 4.90
N ALA A 161 -15.97 -9.48 5.73
CA ALA A 161 -15.93 -10.37 6.89
C ALA A 161 -15.58 -11.82 6.52
N PRO A 162 -14.75 -12.52 7.30
CA PRO A 162 -14.19 -12.09 8.60
C PRO A 162 -12.90 -11.24 8.51
N LYS A 163 -12.41 -10.92 7.31
CA LYS A 163 -11.24 -10.06 7.13
C LYS A 163 -11.55 -8.62 7.52
N ASN A 164 -10.53 -7.90 8.02
CA ASN A 164 -10.64 -6.47 8.30
C ASN A 164 -9.37 -5.76 7.82
N SER A 165 -9.52 -4.81 6.93
CA SER A 165 -8.40 -4.03 6.41
C SER A 165 -7.86 -3.01 7.42
N ASN A 166 -8.64 -2.69 8.47
CA ASN A 166 -8.38 -1.60 9.41
C ASN A 166 -8.32 -0.19 8.76
N LEU A 167 -8.53 -0.07 7.46
CA LEU A 167 -8.48 1.18 6.70
C LEU A 167 -9.73 2.02 6.96
N LYS A 168 -9.55 3.21 7.55
CA LYS A 168 -10.67 4.07 7.98
C LYS A 168 -11.47 4.64 6.80
N THR A 169 -10.79 5.05 5.74
CA THR A 169 -11.41 5.70 4.59
C THR A 169 -10.87 5.11 3.29
N VAL A 170 -11.76 4.90 2.36
CA VAL A 170 -11.48 4.42 1.00
C VAL A 170 -11.85 5.49 -0.01
N MET A 171 -11.17 5.51 -1.13
CA MET A 171 -11.50 6.36 -2.27
C MET A 171 -11.30 5.59 -3.56
N ASP A 172 -12.09 5.97 -4.56
CA ASP A 172 -11.98 5.57 -5.96
C ASP A 172 -11.12 6.59 -6.73
#